data_2e7d042916063a25f51a8d46f0d6c027
#
_entry.id   2e7d042916063a25f51a8d46f0d6c027
#
_cell.length_a   1.000
_cell.length_b   1.000
_cell.length_c   1.000
_cell.angle_alpha   90.00
_cell.angle_beta   90.00
_cell.angle_gamma   90.00
#
_symmetry.space_group_name_H-M   'P 1'
#
loop_
_entity.id
_entity.type
_entity.pdbx_description
1 polymer ?
#
loop_
_entity_poly.entity_id
_entity_poly.type
_entity_poly.pdbx_seq_one_letter_code
_entity_poly.pdbx_strand_id
1 'polypeptide(L)'
;MIKFLKNIFKLIIINTPLYIIFNFIKNFIPNYKTKKKTLAIEKETYNNFISFNNQKWFCNNLYFLKFYLKNKENIKNMLEIGSYEGRSAIFFLSHFSNSTITCVDTWGGGGSDEQKVLDSKIVEKNFDINLKKYSELNRLKKFKATSNDFFNNNKDKFDLIYVDGDHSCDQVYIDINNSWKILNKNGFLILDDYLWWFYKNLKMNPSTAINSFIKDNYSEFSKIVVWKQVIIQKY
;
A
#
# COMPACT_ATOMS: atom_id res chain seq x y z
N MET A 1 -10.46 -26.24 17.85
CA MET A 1 -9.78 -25.80 19.09
C MET A 1 -8.45 -25.09 18.81
N ILE A 2 -7.46 -25.71 18.17
CA ILE A 2 -6.12 -25.10 17.92
C ILE A 2 -6.21 -23.82 17.06
N LYS A 3 -7.03 -23.79 16.00
CA LYS A 3 -7.23 -22.61 15.15
C LYS A 3 -7.88 -21.47 15.92
N PHE A 4 -8.83 -21.76 16.79
CA PHE A 4 -9.51 -20.81 17.66
C PHE A 4 -8.56 -20.19 18.69
N LEU A 5 -7.75 -21.00 19.37
CA LEU A 5 -6.74 -20.52 20.32
C LEU A 5 -5.66 -19.68 19.65
N LYS A 6 -5.21 -20.04 18.44
CA LYS A 6 -4.28 -19.22 17.64
C LYS A 6 -4.86 -17.86 17.27
N ASN A 7 -6.15 -17.79 17.01
CA ASN A 7 -6.81 -16.54 16.69
C ASN A 7 -6.97 -15.64 17.91
N ILE A 8 -7.32 -16.20 19.07
CA ILE A 8 -7.39 -15.47 20.34
C ILE A 8 -5.98 -14.93 20.70
N PHE A 9 -4.95 -15.76 20.60
CA PHE A 9 -3.57 -15.33 20.88
C PHE A 9 -3.15 -14.17 19.97
N LYS A 10 -3.48 -14.22 18.67
CA LYS A 10 -3.22 -13.12 17.73
C LYS A 10 -3.95 -11.84 18.15
N LEU A 11 -5.21 -11.91 18.55
CA LEU A 11 -5.98 -10.75 19.02
C LEU A 11 -5.36 -10.10 20.25
N ILE A 12 -4.82 -10.90 21.19
CA ILE A 12 -4.19 -10.40 22.41
C ILE A 12 -2.90 -9.63 22.09
N ILE A 13 -2.09 -10.13 21.15
CA ILE A 13 -0.75 -9.55 20.88
C ILE A 13 -0.73 -8.52 19.75
N ILE A 14 -1.84 -8.35 19.00
CA ILE A 14 -1.88 -7.58 17.75
C ILE A 14 -1.44 -6.12 17.93
N ASN A 15 -1.72 -5.50 19.08
CA ASN A 15 -1.34 -4.13 19.40
C ASN A 15 -0.06 -4.05 20.27
N THR A 16 0.75 -5.12 20.28
CA THR A 16 1.99 -5.16 21.03
C THR A 16 3.21 -5.19 20.10
N PRO A 17 4.37 -4.68 20.53
CA PRO A 17 5.63 -4.84 19.79
C PRO A 17 5.95 -6.30 19.45
N LEU A 18 5.51 -7.25 20.27
CA LEU A 18 5.70 -8.68 20.05
C LEU A 18 5.04 -9.17 18.76
N TYR A 19 3.89 -8.64 18.38
CA TYR A 19 3.22 -8.98 17.12
C TYR A 19 4.05 -8.56 15.91
N ILE A 20 4.62 -7.36 15.95
CA ILE A 20 5.49 -6.83 14.91
C ILE A 20 6.74 -7.72 14.79
N ILE A 21 7.41 -8.02 15.91
CA ILE A 21 8.60 -8.88 15.96
C ILE A 21 8.28 -10.27 15.43
N PHE A 22 7.17 -10.86 15.85
CA PHE A 22 6.75 -12.19 15.39
C PHE A 22 6.54 -12.23 13.87
N ASN A 23 5.85 -11.24 13.31
CA ASN A 23 5.64 -11.16 11.86
C ASN A 23 6.94 -10.87 11.10
N PHE A 24 7.82 -10.03 11.64
CA PHE A 24 9.15 -9.80 11.07
C PHE A 24 9.94 -11.11 10.96
N ILE A 25 10.08 -11.86 12.05
CA ILE A 25 10.82 -13.13 12.08
C ILE A 25 10.19 -14.14 11.10
N LYS A 26 8.88 -14.28 11.13
CA LYS A 26 8.12 -15.20 10.26
C LYS A 26 8.38 -14.96 8.78
N ASN A 27 8.55 -13.71 8.36
CA ASN A 27 8.65 -13.32 6.96
C ASN A 27 10.11 -13.02 6.52
N PHE A 28 11.06 -12.97 7.45
CA PHE A 28 12.45 -12.63 7.16
C PHE A 28 13.11 -13.62 6.18
N ILE A 29 13.05 -14.92 6.46
CA ILE A 29 13.65 -15.97 5.61
C ILE A 29 13.03 -16.03 4.22
N PRO A 30 11.68 -16.05 4.06
CA PRO A 30 11.06 -16.00 2.77
C PRO A 30 11.49 -14.77 1.95
N ASN A 31 11.55 -13.60 2.55
CA ASN A 31 11.95 -12.37 1.87
C ASN A 31 13.40 -12.42 1.37
N TYR A 32 14.33 -12.92 2.16
CA TYR A 32 15.73 -13.08 1.74
C TYR A 32 15.86 -14.03 0.53
N LYS A 33 15.18 -15.18 0.56
CA LYS A 33 15.16 -16.14 -0.55
C LYS A 33 14.57 -15.58 -1.84
N THR A 34 13.69 -14.58 -1.75
CA THR A 34 13.01 -13.99 -2.91
C THR A 34 13.69 -12.74 -3.44
N LYS A 35 14.77 -12.26 -2.82
CA LYS A 35 15.49 -11.04 -3.21
C LYS A 35 15.88 -11.02 -4.69
N LYS A 36 16.46 -12.11 -5.22
CA LYS A 36 16.84 -12.22 -6.64
C LYS A 36 15.63 -12.09 -7.57
N LYS A 37 14.49 -12.70 -7.19
CA LYS A 37 13.24 -12.62 -7.96
C LYS A 37 12.64 -11.22 -7.93
N THR A 38 12.70 -10.53 -6.80
CA THR A 38 12.29 -9.13 -6.67
C THR A 38 13.12 -8.23 -7.58
N LEU A 39 14.45 -8.39 -7.59
CA LEU A 39 15.35 -7.61 -8.47
C LEU A 39 15.07 -7.85 -9.95
N ALA A 40 14.73 -9.07 -10.36
CA ALA A 40 14.36 -9.37 -11.75
C ALA A 40 13.07 -8.64 -12.15
N ILE A 41 12.03 -8.67 -11.29
CA ILE A 41 10.78 -7.94 -11.51
C ILE A 41 11.05 -6.43 -11.54
N GLU A 42 11.88 -5.92 -10.64
CA GLU A 42 12.25 -4.52 -10.60
C GLU A 42 12.87 -4.06 -11.93
N LYS A 43 13.84 -4.81 -12.44
CA LYS A 43 14.52 -4.50 -13.71
C LYS A 43 13.54 -4.52 -14.88
N GLU A 44 12.64 -5.50 -14.93
CA GLU A 44 11.63 -5.62 -15.98
C GLU A 44 10.63 -4.47 -15.95
N THR A 45 10.13 -4.12 -14.75
CA THR A 45 9.03 -3.16 -14.56
C THR A 45 9.50 -1.71 -14.71
N TYR A 46 10.74 -1.41 -14.30
CA TYR A 46 11.22 -0.03 -14.09
C TYR A 46 12.46 0.35 -14.91
N ASN A 47 12.69 -0.30 -16.06
CA ASN A 47 13.87 -0.03 -16.90
C ASN A 47 13.99 1.45 -17.33
N ASN A 48 12.87 2.16 -17.51
CA ASN A 48 12.79 3.56 -17.92
C ASN A 48 12.19 4.48 -16.84
N PHE A 49 12.14 4.05 -15.58
CA PHE A 49 11.56 4.84 -14.51
C PHE A 49 12.47 6.01 -14.14
N ILE A 50 11.91 7.21 -14.13
CA ILE A 50 12.56 8.43 -13.69
C ILE A 50 12.25 8.67 -12.23
N SER A 51 13.27 8.87 -11.40
CA SER A 51 13.11 9.15 -9.98
C SER A 51 13.95 10.32 -9.51
N PHE A 52 13.41 11.08 -8.57
CA PHE A 52 14.12 12.11 -7.85
C PHE A 52 15.20 11.47 -6.96
N ASN A 53 16.45 11.92 -7.09
CA ASN A 53 17.59 11.42 -6.32
C ASN A 53 17.76 9.87 -6.35
N ASN A 54 17.36 9.20 -7.42
CA ASN A 54 17.45 7.73 -7.55
C ASN A 54 16.74 6.96 -6.42
N GLN A 55 15.73 7.55 -5.81
CA GLN A 55 14.97 6.89 -4.74
C GLN A 55 14.16 5.72 -5.28
N LYS A 56 14.21 4.61 -4.56
CA LYS A 56 13.53 3.36 -4.93
C LYS A 56 12.57 2.92 -3.84
N TRP A 57 11.69 3.83 -3.42
CA TRP A 57 10.60 3.48 -2.52
C TRP A 57 9.71 2.46 -3.22
N PHE A 58 9.00 1.61 -2.63
CA PHE A 58 8.25 0.53 -3.28
C PHE A 58 9.12 -0.43 -4.13
N CYS A 59 10.11 -1.11 -3.55
CA CYS A 59 10.88 -2.13 -4.28
C CYS A 59 11.06 -3.45 -3.51
N ASN A 60 10.88 -3.44 -2.19
CA ASN A 60 11.32 -4.55 -1.36
C ASN A 60 10.39 -5.77 -1.38
N ASN A 61 9.15 -5.64 -1.89
CA ASN A 61 8.11 -6.68 -1.78
C ASN A 61 7.48 -7.10 -3.12
N LEU A 62 8.04 -6.69 -4.25
CA LEU A 62 7.44 -6.93 -5.58
C LEU A 62 7.11 -8.39 -5.85
N TYR A 63 8.00 -9.31 -5.47
CA TYR A 63 7.76 -10.73 -5.66
C TYR A 63 6.59 -11.24 -4.80
N PHE A 64 6.50 -10.79 -3.55
CA PHE A 64 5.39 -11.19 -2.67
C PHE A 64 4.07 -10.63 -3.16
N LEU A 65 4.03 -9.36 -3.55
CA LEU A 65 2.83 -8.76 -4.13
C LEU A 65 2.40 -9.51 -5.39
N LYS A 66 3.32 -9.76 -6.32
CA LYS A 66 3.05 -10.52 -7.53
C LYS A 66 2.53 -11.93 -7.22
N PHE A 67 3.09 -12.60 -6.21
CA PHE A 67 2.67 -13.93 -5.78
C PHE A 67 1.25 -13.93 -5.18
N TYR A 68 0.95 -13.00 -4.26
CA TYR A 68 -0.36 -12.94 -3.60
C TYR A 68 -1.47 -12.43 -4.50
N LEU A 69 -1.15 -11.60 -5.47
CA LEU A 69 -2.09 -11.05 -6.44
C LEU A 69 -2.17 -11.87 -7.74
N LYS A 70 -1.40 -12.93 -7.85
CA LYS A 70 -1.42 -13.82 -9.02
C LYS A 70 -2.82 -14.44 -9.21
N ASN A 71 -3.27 -14.54 -10.46
CA ASN A 71 -4.56 -15.11 -10.87
C ASN A 71 -5.78 -14.35 -10.27
N LYS A 72 -5.64 -13.02 -10.06
CA LYS A 72 -6.72 -12.15 -9.60
C LYS A 72 -7.29 -11.33 -10.77
N GLU A 73 -7.81 -12.01 -11.78
CA GLU A 73 -8.32 -11.40 -13.02
C GLU A 73 -9.52 -10.47 -12.81
N ASN A 74 -10.17 -10.57 -11.65
CA ASN A 74 -11.33 -9.75 -11.30
C ASN A 74 -10.98 -8.33 -10.81
N ILE A 75 -9.69 -8.02 -10.61
CA ILE A 75 -9.27 -6.66 -10.26
C ILE A 75 -9.36 -5.78 -11.51
N LYS A 76 -10.30 -4.84 -11.53
CA LYS A 76 -10.55 -3.92 -12.64
C LYS A 76 -10.30 -2.47 -12.22
N ASN A 77 -10.78 -2.07 -11.06
CA ASN A 77 -10.68 -0.71 -10.55
C ASN A 77 -9.74 -0.69 -9.34
N MET A 78 -8.66 0.06 -9.44
CA MET A 78 -7.68 0.20 -8.38
C MET A 78 -7.62 1.63 -7.87
N LEU A 79 -7.34 1.81 -6.58
CA LEU A 79 -7.09 3.09 -5.94
C LEU A 79 -5.72 3.06 -5.27
N GLU A 80 -5.00 4.16 -5.38
CA GLU A 80 -3.76 4.41 -4.66
C GLU A 80 -3.85 5.73 -3.91
N ILE A 81 -3.58 5.70 -2.62
CA ILE A 81 -3.46 6.87 -1.74
C ILE A 81 -1.98 7.07 -1.44
N GLY A 82 -1.41 8.18 -1.90
CA GLY A 82 0.03 8.43 -1.88
C GLY A 82 0.72 7.80 -3.09
N SER A 83 0.79 8.55 -4.18
CA SER A 83 1.32 8.01 -5.45
C SER A 83 2.75 8.44 -5.75
N TYR A 84 3.23 9.51 -5.13
CA TYR A 84 4.56 10.06 -5.31
C TYR A 84 4.95 10.15 -6.81
N GLU A 85 6.00 9.44 -7.26
CA GLU A 85 6.44 9.40 -8.66
C GLU A 85 5.80 8.24 -9.47
N GLY A 86 4.79 7.54 -8.90
CA GLY A 86 3.98 6.52 -9.58
C GLY A 86 4.62 5.14 -9.68
N ARG A 87 5.61 4.81 -8.84
CA ARG A 87 6.32 3.53 -8.91
C ARG A 87 5.40 2.33 -8.61
N SER A 88 4.62 2.41 -7.56
CA SER A 88 3.60 1.42 -7.19
C SER A 88 2.48 1.33 -8.23
N ALA A 89 2.00 2.47 -8.74
CA ALA A 89 1.00 2.51 -9.80
C ALA A 89 1.45 1.77 -11.08
N ILE A 90 2.70 1.96 -11.50
CA ILE A 90 3.29 1.23 -12.65
C ILE A 90 3.28 -0.28 -12.40
N PHE A 91 3.67 -0.71 -11.19
CA PHE A 91 3.67 -2.12 -10.85
C PHE A 91 2.27 -2.72 -10.97
N PHE A 92 1.26 -2.09 -10.37
CA PHE A 92 -0.11 -2.57 -10.44
C PHE A 92 -0.66 -2.58 -11.86
N LEU A 93 -0.45 -1.51 -12.63
CA LEU A 93 -0.88 -1.42 -14.03
C LEU A 93 -0.16 -2.42 -14.96
N SER A 94 1.09 -2.74 -14.67
CA SER A 94 1.84 -3.78 -15.41
C SER A 94 1.36 -5.18 -15.04
N HIS A 95 0.99 -5.40 -13.78
CA HIS A 95 0.52 -6.69 -13.29
C HIS A 95 -0.93 -7.00 -13.74
N PHE A 96 -1.78 -5.97 -13.77
CA PHE A 96 -3.19 -6.07 -14.16
C PHE A 96 -3.45 -5.34 -15.48
N SER A 97 -3.19 -6.01 -16.61
CA SER A 97 -3.23 -5.39 -17.94
C SER A 97 -4.57 -4.76 -18.32
N ASN A 98 -5.68 -5.29 -17.78
CA ASN A 98 -7.05 -4.87 -18.09
C ASN A 98 -7.68 -4.01 -16.99
N SER A 99 -6.87 -3.37 -16.16
CA SER A 99 -7.34 -2.58 -15.02
C SER A 99 -7.02 -1.10 -15.21
N THR A 100 -7.78 -0.27 -14.51
CA THR A 100 -7.53 1.16 -14.33
C THR A 100 -7.09 1.43 -12.91
N ILE A 101 -6.34 2.50 -12.70
CA ILE A 101 -5.95 2.98 -11.37
C ILE A 101 -6.31 4.46 -11.21
N THR A 102 -6.85 4.78 -10.04
CA THR A 102 -7.01 6.15 -9.57
C THR A 102 -5.89 6.45 -8.59
N CYS A 103 -5.04 7.42 -8.91
CA CYS A 103 -3.92 7.86 -8.08
C CYS A 103 -4.28 9.17 -7.39
N VAL A 104 -4.21 9.18 -6.07
CA VAL A 104 -4.51 10.35 -5.24
C VAL A 104 -3.25 10.77 -4.48
N ASP A 105 -2.80 11.99 -4.71
CA ASP A 105 -1.66 12.59 -4.04
C ASP A 105 -1.81 14.11 -4.04
N THR A 106 -1.24 14.78 -3.07
CA THR A 106 -1.18 16.24 -3.04
C THR A 106 -0.10 16.78 -3.98
N TRP A 107 0.93 15.96 -4.23
CA TRP A 107 2.21 16.39 -4.81
C TRP A 107 2.76 17.66 -4.17
N GLY A 108 2.28 17.96 -2.96
CA GLY A 108 2.71 19.11 -2.14
C GLY A 108 3.70 18.74 -1.03
N GLY A 109 4.04 17.46 -0.96
CA GLY A 109 4.76 16.88 0.16
C GLY A 109 3.82 16.42 1.27
N GLY A 110 4.22 15.41 2.04
CA GLY A 110 3.46 14.90 3.17
C GLY A 110 3.69 15.70 4.46
N GLY A 111 2.90 15.39 5.49
CA GLY A 111 3.00 16.01 6.82
C GLY A 111 4.27 15.65 7.60
N SER A 112 5.03 14.63 7.21
CA SER A 112 6.28 14.25 7.87
C SER A 112 7.46 15.11 7.41
N ASP A 113 8.41 15.39 8.31
CA ASP A 113 9.57 16.24 8.01
C ASP A 113 10.47 15.70 6.90
N GLU A 114 10.49 14.38 6.67
CA GLU A 114 11.22 13.77 5.55
C GLU A 114 10.72 14.21 4.17
N GLN A 115 9.42 14.43 4.02
CA GLN A 115 8.81 14.77 2.74
C GLN A 115 8.87 16.27 2.41
N LYS A 116 9.17 17.13 3.41
CA LYS A 116 9.33 18.59 3.21
C LYS A 116 10.55 18.96 2.39
N VAL A 117 11.53 18.08 2.26
CA VAL A 117 12.78 18.32 1.53
C VAL A 117 12.65 18.06 0.03
N LEU A 118 11.52 17.49 -0.41
CA LEU A 118 11.34 17.11 -1.81
C LEU A 118 10.80 18.29 -2.65
N ASP A 119 11.38 18.50 -3.81
CA ASP A 119 10.79 19.41 -4.80
C ASP A 119 9.52 18.79 -5.38
N SER A 120 8.38 19.21 -4.84
CA SER A 120 7.05 18.71 -5.20
C SER A 120 6.75 18.82 -6.69
N LYS A 121 7.26 19.87 -7.37
CA LYS A 121 7.05 20.07 -8.80
C LYS A 121 7.81 19.03 -9.63
N ILE A 122 9.02 18.66 -9.20
CA ILE A 122 9.82 17.63 -9.87
C ILE A 122 9.14 16.26 -9.68
N VAL A 123 8.67 15.96 -8.48
CA VAL A 123 7.98 14.70 -8.16
C VAL A 123 6.70 14.53 -8.99
N GLU A 124 5.87 15.56 -9.06
CA GLU A 124 4.65 15.53 -9.88
C GLU A 124 4.97 15.38 -11.38
N LYS A 125 5.97 16.10 -11.88
CA LYS A 125 6.43 15.98 -13.27
C LYS A 125 6.94 14.58 -13.58
N ASN A 126 7.70 13.99 -12.67
CA ASN A 126 8.18 12.62 -12.83
C ASN A 126 7.02 11.61 -12.85
N PHE A 127 6.01 11.79 -11.98
CA PHE A 127 4.78 11.00 -12.03
C PHE A 127 4.12 11.04 -13.40
N ASP A 128 3.94 12.25 -13.96
CA ASP A 128 3.29 12.43 -15.27
C ASP A 128 4.11 11.77 -16.40
N ILE A 129 5.43 11.87 -16.37
CA ILE A 129 6.32 11.23 -17.35
C ILE A 129 6.26 9.70 -17.21
N ASN A 130 6.41 9.19 -16.00
CA ASN A 130 6.46 7.76 -15.71
C ASN A 130 5.16 7.04 -16.11
N LEU A 131 4.02 7.70 -15.93
CA LEU A 131 2.70 7.14 -16.17
C LEU A 131 2.06 7.58 -17.51
N LYS A 132 2.77 8.36 -18.33
CA LYS A 132 2.28 8.86 -19.62
C LYS A 132 1.61 7.78 -20.47
N LYS A 133 2.28 6.63 -20.66
CA LYS A 133 1.74 5.49 -21.42
C LYS A 133 0.37 5.03 -20.91
N TYR A 134 0.17 4.97 -19.61
CA TYR A 134 -1.08 4.50 -19.03
C TYR A 134 -2.18 5.55 -19.11
N SER A 135 -1.81 6.82 -19.04
CA SER A 135 -2.72 7.94 -19.28
C SER A 135 -3.23 7.94 -20.72
N GLU A 136 -2.36 7.78 -21.71
CA GLU A 136 -2.70 7.68 -23.13
C GLU A 136 -3.61 6.47 -23.44
N LEU A 137 -3.52 5.41 -22.66
CA LEU A 137 -4.38 4.23 -22.76
C LEU A 137 -5.68 4.34 -21.95
N ASN A 138 -5.98 5.50 -21.36
CA ASN A 138 -7.13 5.75 -20.47
C ASN A 138 -7.17 4.79 -19.27
N ARG A 139 -6.00 4.37 -18.78
CA ARG A 139 -5.87 3.44 -17.65
C ARG A 139 -5.46 4.13 -16.34
N LEU A 140 -5.27 5.44 -16.36
CA LEU A 140 -4.88 6.27 -15.23
C LEU A 140 -5.89 7.39 -15.02
N LYS A 141 -6.36 7.56 -13.77
CA LYS A 141 -7.02 8.77 -13.29
C LYS A 141 -6.11 9.42 -12.24
N LYS A 142 -5.76 10.69 -12.43
CA LYS A 142 -4.93 11.46 -11.50
C LYS A 142 -5.81 12.44 -10.72
N PHE A 143 -5.74 12.40 -9.39
CA PHE A 143 -6.41 13.32 -8.48
C PHE A 143 -5.37 14.04 -7.62
N LYS A 144 -5.16 15.33 -7.89
CA LYS A 144 -4.32 16.19 -7.05
C LYS A 144 -5.15 16.73 -5.89
N ALA A 145 -5.19 15.96 -4.80
CA ALA A 145 -6.01 16.23 -3.62
C ALA A 145 -5.43 15.55 -2.39
N THR A 146 -5.89 15.96 -1.21
CA THR A 146 -5.69 15.15 0.00
C THR A 146 -6.54 13.88 -0.08
N SER A 147 -6.17 12.84 0.65
CA SER A 147 -7.00 11.63 0.75
C SER A 147 -8.39 11.94 1.32
N ASN A 148 -8.49 12.85 2.29
CA ASN A 148 -9.75 13.28 2.88
C ASN A 148 -10.67 13.95 1.84
N ASP A 149 -10.15 14.87 1.02
CA ASP A 149 -10.92 15.52 -0.04
C ASP A 149 -11.37 14.50 -1.09
N PHE A 150 -10.52 13.57 -1.45
CA PHE A 150 -10.87 12.49 -2.36
C PHE A 150 -12.01 11.64 -1.79
N PHE A 151 -11.89 11.13 -0.58
CA PHE A 151 -12.91 10.27 0.03
C PHE A 151 -14.25 10.97 0.21
N ASN A 152 -14.26 12.28 0.52
CA ASN A 152 -15.48 13.07 0.67
C ASN A 152 -16.26 13.22 -0.65
N ASN A 153 -15.57 13.22 -1.78
CA ASN A 153 -16.17 13.43 -3.11
C ASN A 153 -16.31 12.14 -3.92
N ASN A 154 -15.66 11.05 -3.50
CA ASN A 154 -15.64 9.80 -4.25
C ASN A 154 -16.94 9.01 -4.12
N LYS A 155 -17.45 8.50 -5.25
CA LYS A 155 -18.61 7.62 -5.34
C LYS A 155 -18.26 6.23 -5.89
N ASP A 156 -17.03 6.06 -6.37
CA ASP A 156 -16.58 4.82 -6.99
C ASP A 156 -16.26 3.76 -5.92
N LYS A 157 -16.31 2.50 -6.30
CA LYS A 157 -15.84 1.34 -5.54
C LYS A 157 -14.64 0.73 -6.23
N PHE A 158 -13.77 0.07 -5.45
CA PHE A 158 -12.50 -0.45 -5.93
C PHE A 158 -12.32 -1.91 -5.56
N ASP A 159 -11.59 -2.65 -6.41
CA ASP A 159 -11.26 -4.06 -6.20
C ASP A 159 -9.92 -4.24 -5.49
N LEU A 160 -9.03 -3.23 -5.63
CA LEU A 160 -7.76 -3.16 -4.93
C LEU A 160 -7.52 -1.71 -4.50
N ILE A 161 -7.19 -1.52 -3.22
CA ILE A 161 -6.77 -0.22 -2.68
C ILE A 161 -5.40 -0.37 -2.05
N TYR A 162 -4.47 0.49 -2.43
CA TYR A 162 -3.13 0.61 -1.86
C TYR A 162 -3.03 1.92 -1.09
N VAL A 163 -2.67 1.84 0.19
CA VAL A 163 -2.55 3.00 1.08
C VAL A 163 -1.09 3.18 1.48
N ASP A 164 -0.50 4.27 1.03
CA ASP A 164 0.90 4.65 1.20
C ASP A 164 1.05 6.18 1.18
N GLY A 165 0.18 6.88 1.91
CA GLY A 165 0.11 8.34 1.95
C GLY A 165 0.88 8.96 3.12
N ASP A 166 0.19 9.67 4.00
CA ASP A 166 0.77 10.19 5.25
C ASP A 166 1.07 9.03 6.22
N HIS A 167 2.21 9.09 6.90
CA HIS A 167 2.66 8.03 7.80
C HIS A 167 2.28 8.27 9.27
N SER A 168 1.53 9.33 9.58
CA SER A 168 1.01 9.54 10.93
C SER A 168 -0.09 8.53 11.25
N CYS A 169 -0.07 8.01 12.48
CA CYS A 169 -1.05 7.03 12.94
C CYS A 169 -2.49 7.47 12.69
N ASP A 170 -2.80 8.74 12.95
CA ASP A 170 -4.15 9.27 12.83
C ASP A 170 -4.62 9.31 11.37
N GLN A 171 -3.78 9.80 10.44
CA GLN A 171 -4.15 9.84 9.03
C GLN A 171 -4.21 8.45 8.42
N VAL A 172 -3.26 7.57 8.75
CA VAL A 172 -3.30 6.16 8.31
C VAL A 172 -4.60 5.49 8.77
N TYR A 173 -5.05 5.74 10.00
CA TYR A 173 -6.32 5.17 10.50
C TYR A 173 -7.53 5.68 9.72
N ILE A 174 -7.55 6.98 9.39
CA ILE A 174 -8.60 7.59 8.57
C ILE A 174 -8.62 6.97 7.16
N ASP A 175 -7.46 6.89 6.53
CA ASP A 175 -7.32 6.38 5.16
C ASP A 175 -7.72 4.90 5.06
N ILE A 176 -7.34 4.08 6.03
CA ILE A 176 -7.73 2.67 6.11
C ILE A 176 -9.25 2.53 6.22
N ASN A 177 -9.88 3.25 7.15
CA ASN A 177 -11.33 3.12 7.38
C ASN A 177 -12.14 3.62 6.18
N ASN A 178 -11.73 4.72 5.54
CA ASN A 178 -12.40 5.21 4.35
C ASN A 178 -12.18 4.28 3.15
N SER A 179 -10.97 3.75 2.98
CA SER A 179 -10.67 2.73 1.98
C SER A 179 -11.54 1.47 2.16
N TRP A 180 -11.72 1.02 3.41
CA TRP A 180 -12.53 -0.14 3.71
C TRP A 180 -14.00 0.01 3.30
N LYS A 181 -14.57 1.20 3.49
CA LYS A 181 -15.96 1.51 3.09
C LYS A 181 -16.19 1.41 1.58
N ILE A 182 -15.18 1.78 0.77
CA ILE A 182 -15.26 1.80 -0.68
C ILE A 182 -14.61 0.59 -1.36
N LEU A 183 -14.05 -0.33 -0.60
CA LEU A 183 -13.51 -1.59 -1.11
C LEU A 183 -14.64 -2.57 -1.39
N ASN A 184 -14.64 -3.16 -2.59
CA ASN A 184 -15.58 -4.20 -2.99
C ASN A 184 -15.41 -5.47 -2.15
N LYS A 185 -16.48 -6.28 -2.10
CA LYS A 185 -16.43 -7.64 -1.57
C LYS A 185 -15.40 -8.46 -2.36
N ASN A 186 -14.62 -9.30 -1.67
CA ASN A 186 -13.45 -10.03 -2.19
C ASN A 186 -12.29 -9.14 -2.69
N GLY A 187 -12.38 -7.83 -2.52
CA GLY A 187 -11.32 -6.87 -2.86
C GLY A 187 -10.13 -6.96 -1.91
N PHE A 188 -9.02 -6.35 -2.32
CA PHE A 188 -7.77 -6.32 -1.57
C PHE A 188 -7.45 -4.94 -1.06
N LEU A 189 -7.20 -4.83 0.24
CA LEU A 189 -6.60 -3.65 0.87
C LEU A 189 -5.14 -3.96 1.18
N ILE A 190 -4.24 -3.15 0.64
CA ILE A 190 -2.80 -3.25 0.86
C ILE A 190 -2.36 -2.00 1.60
N LEU A 191 -1.79 -2.19 2.79
CA LEU A 191 -1.33 -1.13 3.67
C LEU A 191 0.19 -1.17 3.73
N ASP A 192 0.84 -0.09 3.31
CA ASP A 192 2.31 -0.02 3.36
C ASP A 192 2.81 0.39 4.75
N ASP A 193 4.10 0.50 4.89
CA ASP A 193 4.82 1.02 6.05
C ASP A 193 4.50 0.37 7.40
N TYR A 194 4.07 -0.89 7.39
CA TYR A 194 3.78 -1.62 8.63
C TYR A 194 5.00 -1.73 9.55
N LEU A 195 6.22 -1.78 9.00
CA LEU A 195 7.48 -1.81 9.73
C LEU A 195 8.24 -0.47 9.68
N TRP A 196 7.55 0.61 9.33
CA TRP A 196 8.14 1.94 9.33
C TRP A 196 8.19 2.51 10.77
N TRP A 197 9.35 2.99 11.21
CA TRP A 197 9.60 3.39 12.60
C TRP A 197 10.30 4.74 12.66
N PHE A 198 9.69 5.72 12.07
CA PHE A 198 10.23 7.07 12.09
C PHE A 198 9.95 7.80 13.41
N TYR A 199 8.73 7.65 13.95
CA TYR A 199 8.37 8.31 15.18
C TYR A 199 8.92 7.56 16.38
N LYS A 200 9.63 8.31 17.28
CA LYS A 200 10.15 7.76 18.57
C LYS A 200 9.02 7.22 19.45
N ASN A 201 7.86 7.89 19.44
CA ASN A 201 6.67 7.36 20.08
C ASN A 201 6.05 6.32 19.15
N LEU A 202 6.17 5.05 19.52
CA LEU A 202 5.70 3.91 18.72
C LEU A 202 4.20 3.98 18.38
N LYS A 203 3.39 4.64 19.23
CA LYS A 203 1.96 4.82 18.99
C LYS A 203 1.65 5.76 17.82
N MET A 204 2.61 6.56 17.39
CA MET A 204 2.47 7.48 16.26
C MET A 204 2.77 6.82 14.91
N ASN A 205 3.32 5.62 14.89
CA ASN A 205 3.69 4.92 13.66
C ASN A 205 2.47 4.23 12.99
N PRO A 206 2.52 4.01 11.67
CA PRO A 206 1.45 3.37 10.88
C PRO A 206 0.99 2.03 11.45
N SER A 207 1.90 1.23 12.00
CA SER A 207 1.59 -0.08 12.59
C SER A 207 0.53 -0.02 13.68
N THR A 208 0.43 1.06 14.43
CA THR A 208 -0.60 1.23 15.47
C THR A 208 -1.99 1.34 14.86
N ALA A 209 -2.16 2.18 13.84
CA ALA A 209 -3.41 2.32 13.11
C ALA A 209 -3.82 1.00 12.45
N ILE A 210 -2.87 0.36 11.75
CA ILE A 210 -3.10 -0.90 11.06
C ILE A 210 -3.54 -2.00 12.04
N ASN A 211 -2.87 -2.12 13.17
CA ASN A 211 -3.20 -3.12 14.19
C ASN A 211 -4.58 -2.86 14.82
N SER A 212 -4.93 -1.59 15.09
CA SER A 212 -6.25 -1.23 15.59
C SER A 212 -7.34 -1.61 14.59
N PHE A 213 -7.18 -1.26 13.32
CA PHE A 213 -8.11 -1.63 12.27
C PHE A 213 -8.29 -3.16 12.16
N ILE A 214 -7.20 -3.93 12.17
CA ILE A 214 -7.25 -5.40 12.12
C ILE A 214 -8.01 -5.97 13.31
N LYS A 215 -7.82 -5.42 14.49
CA LYS A 215 -8.51 -5.85 15.71
C LYS A 215 -10.00 -5.56 15.62
N ASP A 216 -10.37 -4.35 15.21
CA ASP A 216 -11.77 -3.89 15.21
C ASP A 216 -12.60 -4.58 14.11
N ASN A 217 -11.97 -4.98 13.01
CA ASN A 217 -12.64 -5.59 11.84
C ASN A 217 -12.29 -7.07 11.64
N TYR A 218 -11.86 -7.76 12.69
CA TYR A 218 -11.32 -9.13 12.61
C TYR A 218 -12.24 -10.13 11.90
N SER A 219 -13.55 -10.00 12.02
CA SER A 219 -14.55 -10.89 11.40
C SER A 219 -14.86 -10.57 9.93
N GLU A 220 -14.39 -9.42 9.42
CA GLU A 220 -14.80 -8.89 8.12
C GLU A 220 -13.85 -9.24 6.97
N PHE A 221 -12.77 -9.97 7.24
CA PHE A 221 -11.81 -10.35 6.19
C PHE A 221 -11.40 -11.82 6.24
N SER A 222 -11.20 -12.38 5.05
CA SER A 222 -10.89 -13.80 4.86
C SER A 222 -9.40 -14.10 4.95
N LYS A 223 -8.54 -13.13 4.67
CA LYS A 223 -7.11 -13.34 4.55
C LYS A 223 -6.35 -12.12 5.04
N ILE A 224 -5.26 -12.39 5.74
CA ILE A 224 -4.28 -11.40 6.12
C ILE A 224 -2.87 -11.95 5.89
N VAL A 225 -2.04 -11.15 5.27
CA VAL A 225 -0.59 -11.39 5.12
C VAL A 225 0.15 -10.17 5.65
N VAL A 226 1.11 -10.41 6.52
CA VAL A 226 1.86 -9.34 7.16
C VAL A 226 3.35 -9.52 6.88
N TRP A 227 3.93 -8.46 6.32
CA TRP A 227 5.37 -8.28 6.17
C TRP A 227 5.68 -6.79 6.40
N LYS A 228 6.45 -6.14 5.54
CA LYS A 228 6.56 -4.67 5.51
C LYS A 228 5.23 -4.01 5.15
N GLN A 229 4.43 -4.72 4.39
CA GLN A 229 3.06 -4.39 4.02
C GLN A 229 2.09 -5.37 4.66
N VAL A 230 0.87 -4.93 4.85
CA VAL A 230 -0.24 -5.79 5.27
C VAL A 230 -1.22 -5.90 4.11
N ILE A 231 -1.52 -7.13 3.69
CA ILE A 231 -2.49 -7.41 2.63
C ILE A 231 -3.71 -8.05 3.28
N ILE A 232 -4.87 -7.44 3.11
CA ILE A 232 -6.17 -7.89 3.65
C ILE A 232 -7.10 -8.15 2.49
N GLN A 233 -7.84 -9.26 2.52
CA GLN A 233 -8.91 -9.55 1.58
C GLN A 233 -10.25 -9.49 2.30
N LYS A 234 -11.14 -8.58 1.88
CA LYS A 234 -12.49 -8.41 2.39
C LYS A 234 -13.38 -9.61 2.05
N TYR A 235 -14.30 -9.99 2.96
CA TYR A 235 -15.32 -10.99 2.67
C TYR A 235 -16.34 -10.55 1.65
#